data_98e1b2a5b4a11a4b7ab07d3b71998063
#
_entry.id   98e1b2a5b4a11a4b7ab07d3b71998063
#
_cell.length_a   1.000
_cell.length_b   1.000
_cell.length_c   1.000
_cell.angle_alpha   90.00
_cell.angle_beta   90.00
_cell.angle_gamma   90.00
#
_symmetry.space_group_name_H-M   'P 1'
#
loop_
_entity.id
_entity.type
_entity.pdbx_description
1 polymer ?
#
loop_
_entity_poly.entity_id
_entity_poly.type
_entity_poly.pdbx_seq_one_letter_code
_entity_poly.pdbx_strand_id
1 'polypeptide(L)'
;ESKHYATLLQWDNIYYTPPTQDFKVTKTNVRIGLVQWQMRPYKSIDDVFEQVEFFVDAVSDYKSDFVLFPEYFNAPLMAKFNHLGESEAIRSLAQYTNEIRDRFINLAISYNINIITGSMPLIKEDGLYNVGFLCRRDGSYDMYEKVHITPDEIKSWGLTGGSMVKTFETDCARIG
;
A
#
# COMPACT_ATOMS: atom_id res chain seq x y z
N GLU A 1 -17.80 24.54 -0.19
CA GLU A 1 -16.42 24.04 -0.35
C GLU A 1 -16.37 22.61 -0.93
N SER A 2 -17.29 21.68 -0.51
CA SER A 2 -17.30 20.30 -1.03
C SER A 2 -17.63 20.17 -2.52
N LYS A 3 -18.40 21.11 -3.10
CA LYS A 3 -18.75 21.08 -4.52
C LYS A 3 -17.58 21.40 -5.46
N HIS A 4 -16.59 22.13 -4.98
CA HIS A 4 -15.42 22.51 -5.79
C HIS A 4 -14.43 21.35 -5.98
N TYR A 5 -14.26 20.51 -4.97
CA TYR A 5 -13.39 19.33 -5.06
C TYR A 5 -14.01 18.24 -5.95
N ALA A 6 -15.31 18.03 -5.89
CA ALA A 6 -16.00 17.08 -6.75
C ALA A 6 -15.87 17.44 -8.24
N THR A 7 -15.82 18.74 -8.57
CA THR A 7 -15.70 19.20 -9.96
C THR A 7 -14.29 19.01 -10.52
N LEU A 8 -13.24 19.12 -9.69
CA LEU A 8 -11.85 18.92 -10.11
C LEU A 8 -11.52 17.42 -10.35
N LEU A 9 -12.20 16.51 -9.67
CA LEU A 9 -11.97 15.07 -9.80
C LEU A 9 -12.79 14.41 -10.92
N GLN A 10 -13.75 15.12 -11.52
CA GLN A 10 -14.57 14.60 -12.63
C GLN A 10 -13.81 14.49 -13.97
N TRP A 11 -12.64 15.07 -14.10
CA TRP A 11 -11.92 15.14 -15.37
C TRP A 11 -11.32 13.80 -15.81
N ASP A 12 -11.06 12.88 -14.85
CA ASP A 12 -10.38 11.61 -15.13
C ASP A 12 -11.23 10.36 -14.79
N ASN A 13 -12.57 10.48 -14.70
CA ASN A 13 -13.45 9.39 -14.24
C ASN A 13 -13.07 8.83 -12.86
N ILE A 14 -12.53 9.70 -11.98
CA ILE A 14 -12.19 9.35 -10.62
C ILE A 14 -13.40 9.60 -9.72
N TYR A 15 -13.83 8.59 -9.03
CA TYR A 15 -14.93 8.67 -8.08
C TYR A 15 -14.40 8.85 -6.66
N TYR A 16 -14.84 9.90 -6.00
CA TYR A 16 -14.57 10.13 -4.57
C TYR A 16 -15.68 9.55 -3.73
N THR A 17 -15.35 8.69 -2.80
CA THR A 17 -16.31 8.22 -1.79
C THR A 17 -16.25 9.20 -0.61
N PRO A 18 -17.31 10.01 -0.38
CA PRO A 18 -17.32 10.90 0.77
C PRO A 18 -17.27 10.10 2.08
N PRO A 19 -16.66 10.65 3.12
CA PRO A 19 -16.65 10.01 4.43
C PRO A 19 -18.09 9.82 4.94
N THR A 20 -18.34 8.65 5.56
CA THR A 20 -19.60 8.41 6.26
C THR A 20 -19.76 9.40 7.41
N GLN A 21 -20.97 9.96 7.58
CA GLN A 21 -21.23 11.05 8.55
C GLN A 21 -21.06 10.63 10.02
N ASP A 22 -21.06 9.33 10.31
CA ASP A 22 -21.12 8.79 11.67
C ASP A 22 -19.78 8.30 12.25
N PHE A 23 -18.66 8.53 11.56
CA PHE A 23 -17.36 8.11 12.08
C PHE A 23 -16.96 8.94 13.30
N LYS A 24 -16.87 8.28 14.45
CA LYS A 24 -16.41 8.89 15.69
C LYS A 24 -14.89 8.71 15.85
N VAL A 25 -14.16 9.81 15.76
CA VAL A 25 -12.72 9.81 16.05
C VAL A 25 -12.52 9.38 17.50
N THR A 26 -11.75 8.34 17.72
CA THR A 26 -11.51 7.76 19.05
C THR A 26 -10.28 8.35 19.74
N LYS A 27 -9.35 8.95 18.98
CA LYS A 27 -8.14 9.58 19.47
C LYS A 27 -8.02 11.04 19.04
N THR A 28 -7.52 11.89 19.95
CA THR A 28 -7.17 13.29 19.64
C THR A 28 -5.83 13.43 18.94
N ASN A 29 -4.91 12.48 19.18
CA ASN A 29 -3.59 12.44 18.57
C ASN A 29 -3.34 11.04 18.01
N VAL A 30 -2.89 10.99 16.76
CA VAL A 30 -2.51 9.77 16.04
C VAL A 30 -1.01 9.81 15.80
N ARG A 31 -0.31 8.74 16.17
CA ARG A 31 1.13 8.60 15.94
C ARG A 31 1.38 7.68 14.76
N ILE A 32 2.17 8.18 13.80
CA ILE A 32 2.50 7.45 12.56
C ILE A 32 4.02 7.30 12.48
N GLY A 33 4.50 6.07 12.30
CA GLY A 33 5.89 5.78 11.95
C GLY A 33 6.02 5.73 10.43
N LEU A 34 6.92 6.54 9.88
CA LEU A 34 7.25 6.52 8.45
C LEU A 34 8.54 5.74 8.24
N VAL A 35 8.50 4.71 7.40
CA VAL A 35 9.67 3.89 7.12
C VAL A 35 10.49 4.51 6.00
N GLN A 36 11.70 4.92 6.32
CA GLN A 36 12.69 5.27 5.31
C GLN A 36 13.38 3.98 4.84
N TRP A 37 12.87 3.43 3.75
CA TRP A 37 13.31 2.16 3.21
C TRP A 37 14.59 2.31 2.38
N GLN A 38 15.57 1.45 2.65
CA GLN A 38 16.76 1.36 1.80
C GLN A 38 16.62 0.20 0.83
N MET A 39 16.66 0.50 -0.47
CA MET A 39 16.66 -0.53 -1.51
C MET A 39 17.97 -1.31 -1.45
N ARG A 40 17.88 -2.59 -1.07
CA ARG A 40 19.01 -3.53 -0.96
C ARG A 40 18.67 -4.76 -1.78
N PRO A 41 19.65 -5.46 -2.36
CA PRO A 41 19.40 -6.74 -3.01
C PRO A 41 18.92 -7.78 -1.98
N TYR A 42 17.76 -8.38 -2.22
CA TYR A 42 17.22 -9.46 -1.42
C TYR A 42 17.23 -10.77 -2.21
N LYS A 43 17.53 -11.88 -1.55
CA LYS A 43 17.54 -13.20 -2.16
C LYS A 43 16.17 -13.89 -2.09
N SER A 44 15.37 -13.52 -1.11
CA SER A 44 14.07 -14.12 -0.85
C SER A 44 13.08 -13.09 -0.31
N ILE A 45 11.81 -13.47 -0.29
CA ILE A 45 10.78 -12.69 0.40
C ILE A 45 11.00 -12.68 1.91
N ASP A 46 11.60 -13.73 2.46
CA ASP A 46 11.92 -13.83 3.88
C ASP A 46 12.94 -12.75 4.27
N ASP A 47 14.00 -12.53 3.46
CA ASP A 47 14.96 -11.46 3.70
C ASP A 47 14.30 -10.07 3.72
N VAL A 48 13.29 -9.86 2.85
CA VAL A 48 12.49 -8.62 2.85
C VAL A 48 11.73 -8.48 4.15
N PHE A 49 11.10 -9.58 4.61
CA PHE A 49 10.26 -9.55 5.79
C PHE A 49 11.05 -9.50 7.10
N GLU A 50 12.27 -9.97 7.17
CA GLU A 50 13.17 -9.68 8.30
C GLU A 50 13.38 -8.16 8.46
N GLN A 51 13.57 -7.45 7.35
CA GLN A 51 13.72 -6.00 7.38
C GLN A 51 12.39 -5.29 7.69
N VAL A 52 11.28 -5.76 7.12
CA VAL A 52 9.94 -5.23 7.40
C VAL A 52 9.61 -5.36 8.87
N GLU A 53 9.78 -6.55 9.44
CA GLU A 53 9.49 -6.85 10.84
C GLU A 53 10.33 -5.98 11.79
N PHE A 54 11.61 -5.76 11.48
CA PHE A 54 12.45 -4.84 12.24
C PHE A 54 11.82 -3.43 12.37
N PHE A 55 11.29 -2.88 11.27
CA PHE A 55 10.65 -1.57 11.32
C PHE A 55 9.30 -1.61 12.04
N VAL A 56 8.50 -2.65 11.84
CA VAL A 56 7.20 -2.81 12.49
C VAL A 56 7.39 -2.91 14.01
N ASP A 57 8.36 -3.71 14.46
CA ASP A 57 8.73 -3.89 15.86
C ASP A 57 9.14 -2.54 16.47
N ALA A 58 10.13 -1.87 15.88
CA ALA A 58 10.62 -0.58 16.36
C ALA A 58 9.50 0.47 16.46
N VAL A 59 8.62 0.57 15.44
CA VAL A 59 7.52 1.54 15.43
C VAL A 59 6.45 1.18 16.46
N SER A 60 6.17 -0.11 16.66
CA SER A 60 5.19 -0.59 17.63
C SER A 60 5.63 -0.31 19.08
N ASP A 61 6.93 -0.43 19.37
CA ASP A 61 7.51 -0.10 20.69
C ASP A 61 7.29 1.35 21.09
N TYR A 62 7.28 2.27 20.13
CA TYR A 62 6.90 3.68 20.35
C TYR A 62 5.39 3.90 20.54
N LYS A 63 4.59 2.82 20.61
CA LYS A 63 3.12 2.87 20.75
C LYS A 63 2.47 3.69 19.64
N SER A 64 2.99 3.54 18.43
CA SER A 64 2.44 4.18 17.24
C SER A 64 1.12 3.51 16.83
N ASP A 65 0.25 4.28 16.19
CA ASP A 65 -1.03 3.79 15.67
C ASP A 65 -0.91 3.18 14.29
N PHE A 66 0.04 3.74 13.52
CA PHE A 66 0.31 3.29 12.15
C PHE A 66 1.81 3.19 11.89
N VAL A 67 2.16 2.26 10.99
CA VAL A 67 3.43 2.26 10.27
C VAL A 67 3.15 2.33 8.77
N LEU A 68 3.89 3.17 8.06
CA LEU A 68 3.75 3.39 6.62
C LEU A 68 5.03 3.04 5.89
N PHE A 69 4.94 2.11 4.93
CA PHE A 69 6.00 1.74 4.01
C PHE A 69 5.88 2.52 2.68
N PRO A 70 6.99 2.71 1.94
CA PRO A 70 6.96 3.46 0.70
C PRO A 70 6.45 2.64 -0.48
N GLU A 71 6.15 3.36 -1.58
CA GLU A 71 5.85 2.76 -2.87
C GLU A 71 6.98 1.85 -3.35
N TYR A 72 6.64 0.70 -3.92
CA TYR A 72 7.58 -0.29 -4.48
C TYR A 72 8.69 -0.74 -3.52
N PHE A 73 8.41 -0.81 -2.22
CA PHE A 73 9.41 -1.30 -1.24
C PHE A 73 9.92 -2.71 -1.58
N ASN A 74 9.13 -3.50 -2.31
CA ASN A 74 9.44 -4.85 -2.77
C ASN A 74 10.24 -4.91 -4.09
N ALA A 75 10.51 -3.76 -4.72
CA ALA A 75 11.25 -3.69 -5.99
C ALA A 75 12.60 -4.42 -6.00
N PRO A 76 13.36 -4.48 -4.90
CA PRO A 76 14.61 -5.23 -4.90
C PRO A 76 14.47 -6.73 -5.23
N LEU A 77 13.28 -7.32 -5.05
CA LEU A 77 13.00 -8.70 -5.49
C LEU A 77 13.04 -8.85 -7.02
N MET A 78 12.92 -7.75 -7.78
CA MET A 78 13.04 -7.76 -9.24
C MET A 78 14.44 -8.20 -9.71
N ALA A 79 15.47 -8.11 -8.86
CA ALA A 79 16.81 -8.61 -9.20
C ALA A 79 16.79 -10.08 -9.65
N LYS A 80 15.81 -10.88 -9.19
CA LYS A 80 15.61 -12.26 -9.65
C LYS A 80 15.17 -12.35 -11.11
N PHE A 81 14.65 -11.29 -11.67
CA PHE A 81 14.04 -11.22 -12.99
C PHE A 81 14.83 -10.34 -13.97
N ASN A 82 16.09 -10.00 -13.66
CA ASN A 82 16.96 -9.15 -14.49
C ASN A 82 17.21 -9.69 -15.90
N HIS A 83 16.91 -10.97 -16.15
CA HIS A 83 17.00 -11.59 -17.46
C HIS A 83 15.75 -11.40 -18.33
N LEU A 84 14.68 -10.83 -17.77
CA LEU A 84 13.41 -10.55 -18.44
C LEU A 84 13.36 -9.09 -18.90
N GLY A 85 12.46 -8.81 -19.83
CA GLY A 85 12.08 -7.44 -20.18
C GLY A 85 11.34 -6.74 -19.01
N GLU A 86 11.32 -5.41 -19.00
CA GLU A 86 10.73 -4.62 -17.90
C GLU A 86 9.28 -5.01 -17.61
N SER A 87 8.45 -5.18 -18.65
CA SER A 87 7.04 -5.56 -18.50
C SER A 87 6.86 -6.97 -17.93
N GLU A 88 7.74 -7.90 -18.28
CA GLU A 88 7.70 -9.26 -17.73
C GLU A 88 8.24 -9.30 -16.29
N ALA A 89 9.27 -8.52 -16.00
CA ALA A 89 9.87 -8.44 -14.68
C ALA A 89 8.89 -7.89 -13.64
N ILE A 90 8.15 -6.81 -13.96
CA ILE A 90 7.16 -6.23 -13.05
C ILE A 90 5.96 -7.18 -12.83
N ARG A 91 5.54 -7.91 -13.86
CA ARG A 91 4.51 -8.96 -13.73
C ARG A 91 4.98 -10.13 -12.88
N SER A 92 6.26 -10.49 -13.00
CA SER A 92 6.87 -11.52 -12.15
C SER A 92 6.99 -11.06 -10.70
N LEU A 93 7.21 -9.76 -10.44
CA LEU A 93 7.17 -9.20 -9.10
C LEU A 93 5.77 -9.29 -8.47
N ALA A 94 4.72 -9.12 -9.29
CA ALA A 94 3.33 -9.16 -8.84
C ALA A 94 2.92 -10.51 -8.20
N GLN A 95 3.62 -11.61 -8.50
CA GLN A 95 3.35 -12.92 -7.89
C GLN A 95 3.49 -12.93 -6.36
N TYR A 96 4.30 -12.03 -5.80
CA TYR A 96 4.54 -11.95 -4.35
C TYR A 96 3.48 -11.14 -3.60
N THR A 97 2.65 -10.37 -4.30
CA THR A 97 1.82 -9.33 -3.68
C THR A 97 0.80 -9.88 -2.69
N ASN A 98 0.15 -11.00 -3.00
CA ASN A 98 -0.79 -11.62 -2.08
C ASN A 98 -0.08 -12.19 -0.83
N GLU A 99 1.06 -12.84 -0.98
CA GLU A 99 1.85 -13.33 0.14
C GLU A 99 2.34 -12.16 1.01
N ILE A 100 2.80 -11.08 0.39
CA ILE A 100 3.22 -9.86 1.09
C ILE A 100 2.06 -9.30 1.92
N ARG A 101 0.87 -9.16 1.34
CA ARG A 101 -0.33 -8.73 2.07
C ARG A 101 -0.59 -9.60 3.29
N ASP A 102 -0.60 -10.91 3.12
CA ASP A 102 -0.94 -11.84 4.19
C ASP A 102 0.10 -11.81 5.33
N ARG A 103 1.38 -11.65 5.00
CA ARG A 103 2.44 -11.43 6.00
C ARG A 103 2.26 -10.11 6.74
N PHE A 104 1.89 -9.02 6.07
CA PHE A 104 1.60 -7.75 6.74
C PHE A 104 0.39 -7.83 7.66
N ILE A 105 -0.66 -8.57 7.29
CA ILE A 105 -1.82 -8.83 8.17
C ILE A 105 -1.35 -9.52 9.45
N ASN A 106 -0.51 -10.55 9.34
CA ASN A 106 0.02 -11.25 10.49
C ASN A 106 0.87 -10.34 11.40
N LEU A 107 1.71 -9.49 10.82
CA LEU A 107 2.48 -8.50 11.58
C LEU A 107 1.58 -7.46 12.26
N ALA A 108 0.52 -6.98 11.57
CA ALA A 108 -0.42 -6.03 12.14
C ALA A 108 -1.11 -6.58 13.41
N ILE A 109 -1.49 -7.86 13.37
CA ILE A 109 -2.06 -8.56 14.53
C ILE A 109 -1.00 -8.73 15.64
N SER A 110 0.16 -9.29 15.28
CA SER A 110 1.20 -9.68 16.24
C SER A 110 1.77 -8.47 17.01
N TYR A 111 1.97 -7.36 16.31
CA TYR A 111 2.52 -6.12 16.87
C TYR A 111 1.45 -5.11 17.30
N ASN A 112 0.16 -5.47 17.15
CA ASN A 112 -0.99 -4.63 17.51
C ASN A 112 -0.90 -3.21 16.93
N ILE A 113 -0.59 -3.10 15.64
CA ILE A 113 -0.41 -1.83 14.92
C ILE A 113 -1.11 -1.88 13.56
N ASN A 114 -1.67 -0.76 13.10
CA ASN A 114 -2.17 -0.67 11.74
C ASN A 114 -1.00 -0.45 10.76
N ILE A 115 -0.97 -1.19 9.66
CA ILE A 115 0.12 -1.14 8.67
C ILE A 115 -0.42 -0.66 7.33
N ILE A 116 0.17 0.41 6.80
CA ILE A 116 -0.02 0.83 5.42
C ILE A 116 1.19 0.30 4.64
N THR A 117 0.95 -0.66 3.77
CA THR A 117 2.04 -1.46 3.18
C THR A 117 2.88 -0.73 2.14
N GLY A 118 2.59 0.56 1.87
CA GLY A 118 3.07 1.17 0.65
C GLY A 118 2.33 0.60 -0.56
N SER A 119 2.98 0.56 -1.73
CA SER A 119 2.32 0.00 -2.89
C SER A 119 3.25 -0.93 -3.70
N MET A 120 2.64 -1.82 -4.49
CA MET A 120 3.31 -2.87 -5.24
C MET A 120 2.45 -3.35 -6.42
N PRO A 121 3.02 -4.02 -7.43
CA PRO A 121 2.25 -4.47 -8.58
C PRO A 121 1.32 -5.63 -8.22
N LEU A 122 0.09 -5.60 -8.75
CA LEU A 122 -0.88 -6.70 -8.65
C LEU A 122 -1.53 -6.95 -10.01
N ILE A 123 -1.52 -8.20 -10.46
CA ILE A 123 -2.28 -8.62 -11.64
C ILE A 123 -3.71 -8.93 -11.23
N LYS A 124 -4.68 -8.29 -11.89
CA LYS A 124 -6.12 -8.58 -11.82
C LYS A 124 -6.61 -9.06 -13.18
N GLU A 125 -7.88 -9.47 -13.25
CA GLU A 125 -8.48 -9.98 -14.49
C GLU A 125 -8.38 -9.00 -15.66
N ASP A 126 -8.49 -7.70 -15.37
CA ASP A 126 -8.55 -6.61 -16.35
C ASP A 126 -7.23 -5.85 -16.53
N GLY A 127 -6.17 -6.18 -15.79
CA GLY A 127 -4.89 -5.49 -15.95
C GLY A 127 -3.87 -5.66 -14.85
N LEU A 128 -2.79 -4.91 -14.96
CA LEU A 128 -1.75 -4.77 -13.95
C LEU A 128 -1.93 -3.44 -13.25
N TYR A 129 -2.00 -3.46 -11.92
CA TYR A 129 -2.24 -2.29 -11.08
C TYR A 129 -1.11 -2.08 -10.08
N ASN A 130 -0.89 -0.83 -9.66
CA ASN A 130 -0.09 -0.51 -8.50
C ASN A 130 -1.03 -0.40 -7.30
N VAL A 131 -0.96 -1.35 -6.36
CA VAL A 131 -1.88 -1.45 -5.24
C VAL A 131 -1.15 -1.40 -3.91
N GLY A 132 -1.83 -0.86 -2.90
CA GLY A 132 -1.39 -0.96 -1.52
C GLY A 132 -2.51 -1.47 -0.63
N PHE A 133 -2.14 -1.85 0.58
CA PHE A 133 -3.08 -2.37 1.57
C PHE A 133 -3.00 -1.59 2.87
N LEU A 134 -4.14 -1.39 3.48
CA LEU A 134 -4.27 -1.04 4.87
C LEU A 134 -4.56 -2.34 5.63
N CYS A 135 -3.58 -2.86 6.36
CA CYS A 135 -3.75 -4.03 7.22
C CYS A 135 -3.98 -3.54 8.65
N ARG A 136 -5.16 -3.87 9.22
CA ARG A 136 -5.52 -3.42 10.56
C ARG A 136 -5.07 -4.42 11.62
N ARG A 137 -4.92 -3.93 12.84
CA ARG A 137 -4.51 -4.75 13.99
C ARG A 137 -5.54 -5.83 14.38
N ASP A 138 -6.76 -5.76 13.88
CA ASP A 138 -7.79 -6.79 14.05
C ASP A 138 -7.76 -7.88 12.97
N GLY A 139 -6.83 -7.78 12.02
CA GLY A 139 -6.66 -8.72 10.90
C GLY A 139 -7.50 -8.38 9.66
N SER A 140 -8.38 -7.41 9.73
CA SER A 140 -9.08 -6.93 8.56
C SER A 140 -8.16 -6.09 7.66
N TYR A 141 -8.45 -6.04 6.37
CA TYR A 141 -7.69 -5.21 5.44
C TYR A 141 -8.57 -4.58 4.36
N ASP A 142 -8.08 -3.47 3.83
CA ASP A 142 -8.58 -2.85 2.61
C ASP A 142 -7.47 -2.71 1.59
N MET A 143 -7.87 -2.63 0.32
CA MET A 143 -6.97 -2.37 -0.81
C MET A 143 -7.28 -1.01 -1.43
N TYR A 144 -6.24 -0.28 -1.79
CA TYR A 144 -6.32 0.92 -2.61
C TYR A 144 -5.45 0.77 -3.86
N GLU A 145 -5.78 1.52 -4.89
CA GLU A 145 -5.10 1.50 -6.17
C GLU A 145 -4.54 2.89 -6.47
N LYS A 146 -3.33 2.94 -7.01
CA LYS A 146 -2.78 4.19 -7.54
C LYS A 146 -3.64 4.65 -8.71
N VAL A 147 -4.19 5.85 -8.60
CA VAL A 147 -5.10 6.40 -9.60
C VAL A 147 -4.34 7.03 -10.77
N HIS A 148 -3.35 7.87 -10.46
CA HIS A 148 -2.54 8.56 -11.46
C HIS A 148 -1.27 7.78 -11.77
N ILE A 149 -1.29 7.06 -12.88
CA ILE A 149 -0.14 6.30 -13.37
C ILE A 149 0.73 7.21 -14.23
N THR A 150 2.05 7.15 -14.03
CA THR A 150 2.99 7.94 -14.83
C THR A 150 3.08 7.43 -16.27
N PRO A 151 3.44 8.28 -17.24
CA PRO A 151 3.62 7.84 -18.63
C PRO A 151 4.61 6.68 -18.79
N ASP A 152 5.67 6.65 -17.98
CA ASP A 152 6.67 5.58 -18.02
C ASP A 152 6.11 4.25 -17.49
N GLU A 153 5.33 4.28 -16.41
CA GLU A 153 4.66 3.10 -15.87
C GLU A 153 3.66 2.50 -16.88
N ILE A 154 2.95 3.36 -17.64
CA ILE A 154 2.05 2.91 -18.70
C ILE A 154 2.86 2.29 -19.83
N LYS A 155 3.87 2.98 -20.31
CA LYS A 155 4.62 2.59 -21.53
C LYS A 155 5.51 1.39 -21.30
N SER A 156 6.27 1.37 -20.19
CA SER A 156 7.27 0.33 -19.91
C SER A 156 6.65 -0.89 -19.22
N TRP A 157 5.67 -0.69 -18.35
CA TRP A 157 5.12 -1.77 -17.53
C TRP A 157 3.70 -2.17 -17.88
N GLY A 158 2.97 -1.30 -18.60
CA GLY A 158 1.56 -1.54 -18.94
C GLY A 158 0.63 -1.49 -17.73
N LEU A 159 0.91 -0.56 -16.79
CA LEU A 159 0.07 -0.34 -15.63
C LEU A 159 -1.25 0.33 -16.01
N THR A 160 -2.31 -0.09 -15.34
CA THR A 160 -3.64 0.51 -15.40
C THR A 160 -3.89 1.34 -14.14
N GLY A 161 -4.45 2.53 -14.28
CA GLY A 161 -4.83 3.38 -13.17
C GLY A 161 -6.09 2.90 -12.47
N GLY A 162 -6.13 3.07 -11.15
CA GLY A 162 -7.35 2.91 -10.37
C GLY A 162 -8.38 3.99 -10.73
N SER A 163 -9.64 3.73 -10.43
CA SER A 163 -10.76 4.63 -10.76
C SER A 163 -11.34 5.35 -9.55
N MET A 164 -10.87 5.06 -8.34
CA MET A 164 -11.50 5.55 -7.12
C MET A 164 -10.50 6.00 -6.06
N VAL A 165 -10.73 7.19 -5.51
CA VAL A 165 -10.09 7.66 -4.28
C VAL A 165 -11.03 7.34 -3.12
N LYS A 166 -10.52 6.61 -2.12
CA LYS A 166 -11.28 6.13 -0.97
C LYS A 166 -10.72 6.69 0.33
N THR A 167 -11.59 6.77 1.33
CA THR A 167 -11.18 6.90 2.73
C THR A 167 -11.44 5.60 3.46
N PHE A 168 -10.62 5.30 4.46
CA PHE A 168 -10.68 4.07 5.23
C PHE A 168 -10.82 4.38 6.70
N GLU A 169 -11.67 3.62 7.38
CA GLU A 169 -11.86 3.73 8.82
C GLU A 169 -10.99 2.72 9.55
N THR A 170 -10.43 3.16 10.67
CA THR A 170 -9.66 2.31 11.59
C THR A 170 -10.17 2.53 13.01
N ASP A 171 -9.63 1.77 13.96
CA ASP A 171 -9.96 1.91 15.37
C ASP A 171 -9.57 3.28 15.99
N CYS A 172 -8.70 4.04 15.33
CA CYS A 172 -8.15 5.28 15.89
C CYS A 172 -8.30 6.50 14.98
N ALA A 173 -8.44 6.33 13.67
CA ALA A 173 -8.53 7.43 12.71
C ALA A 173 -9.22 7.00 11.42
N ARG A 174 -9.70 8.02 10.67
CA ARG A 174 -10.03 7.89 9.24
C ARG A 174 -8.84 8.41 8.43
N ILE A 175 -8.43 7.64 7.44
CA ILE A 175 -7.30 7.94 6.56
C ILE A 175 -7.69 7.84 5.08
N GLY A 176 -6.95 8.54 4.20
CA GLY A 176 -7.14 8.49 2.75
C GLY A 176 -5.95 9.07 2.03
#